data_c73a3f1c9cae86c47cb9566b32ada2bd
#
_entry.id   c73a3f1c9cae86c47cb9566b32ada2bd
#
_cell.length_a   1.000
_cell.length_b   1.000
_cell.length_c   1.000
_cell.angle_alpha   90.00
_cell.angle_beta   90.00
_cell.angle_gamma   90.00
#
_symmetry.space_group_name_H-M   'P 1'
#
loop_
_entity.id
_entity.type
_entity.pdbx_description
1 polymer ?
#
loop_
_entity_poly.entity_id
_entity_poly.type
_entity_poly.pdbx_seq_one_letter_code
_entity_poly.pdbx_strand_id
1 'polypeptide(L)'
;NTLVIFTSDNGCSPQANFELLEEHGHEPSGIYRGHKADIFEGGHRVPLIVKWPGHIQPGKVTRGLACHTDVYATLEAIAGNSEEFAGGEDGFSLVPFFQGKEHSVRTGLVSHSIDGSFAIREGDWKLCLCYGSGGWSAPKEKQAKTDGFPPLQLFNLSKDPSEKQNLAEHFPEKVTELLRLLDDWVKNGRSTHGRQLANDREVTFLPKGVTLPTAN
;
A
#
# COMPACT_ATOMS: atom_id res chain seq x y z
N ASN A 1 -26.56 -1.16 17.63
CA ASN A 1 -25.82 -2.07 16.77
C ASN A 1 -25.27 -1.31 15.55
N THR A 2 -24.16 -0.60 15.74
CA THR A 2 -23.54 0.23 14.70
C THR A 2 -22.06 -0.10 14.57
N LEU A 3 -21.62 -0.39 13.33
CA LEU A 3 -20.21 -0.47 12.96
C LEU A 3 -19.73 0.94 12.65
N VAL A 4 -18.68 1.39 13.32
CA VAL A 4 -18.01 2.68 13.07
C VAL A 4 -16.60 2.40 12.61
N ILE A 5 -16.23 2.98 11.46
CA ILE A 5 -14.88 2.93 10.91
C ILE A 5 -14.34 4.36 10.86
N PHE A 6 -13.21 4.60 11.50
CA PHE A 6 -12.48 5.86 11.44
C PHE A 6 -11.16 5.64 10.70
N THR A 7 -10.94 6.43 9.67
CA THR A 7 -9.72 6.38 8.83
C THR A 7 -9.50 7.74 8.17
N SER A 8 -8.44 7.86 7.38
CA SER A 8 -8.16 8.98 6.49
C SER A 8 -8.01 8.45 5.06
N ASP A 9 -8.31 9.27 4.07
CA ASP A 9 -8.19 8.93 2.64
C ASP A 9 -6.72 8.77 2.20
N ASN A 10 -5.82 9.55 2.78
CA ASN A 10 -4.37 9.54 2.51
C ASN A 10 -3.59 10.14 3.68
N GLY A 11 -2.27 10.13 3.57
CA GLY A 11 -1.37 10.79 4.53
C GLY A 11 -1.58 12.30 4.60
N CYS A 12 -0.99 12.93 5.60
CA CYS A 12 -1.16 14.35 5.85
C CYS A 12 -0.79 15.20 4.62
N SER A 13 -1.60 16.23 4.36
CA SER A 13 -1.38 17.14 3.22
C SER A 13 -0.42 18.27 3.59
N PRO A 14 0.49 18.69 2.68
CA PRO A 14 1.34 19.86 2.88
C PRO A 14 0.57 21.14 3.20
N GLN A 15 -0.69 21.24 2.81
CA GLN A 15 -1.56 22.37 3.15
C GLN A 15 -1.84 22.49 4.67
N ALA A 16 -1.53 21.46 5.45
CA ALA A 16 -1.60 21.51 6.91
C ALA A 16 -0.49 22.37 7.55
N ASN A 17 0.45 22.93 6.75
CA ASN A 17 1.59 23.70 7.19
C ASN A 17 2.51 22.89 8.14
N PHE A 18 3.33 22.01 7.55
CA PHE A 18 4.21 21.11 8.30
C PHE A 18 5.19 21.85 9.20
N GLU A 19 5.77 22.98 8.73
CA GLU A 19 6.70 23.77 9.52
C GLU A 19 6.06 24.22 10.84
N LEU A 20 4.84 24.77 10.76
CA LEU A 20 4.10 25.16 11.96
C LEU A 20 3.77 23.98 12.88
N LEU A 21 3.40 22.84 12.33
CA LEU A 21 3.12 21.64 13.12
C LEU A 21 4.38 21.14 13.83
N GLU A 22 5.51 21.08 13.14
CA GLU A 22 6.81 20.68 13.68
C GLU A 22 7.31 21.64 14.77
N GLU A 23 7.15 22.96 14.59
CA GLU A 23 7.43 23.96 15.63
C GLU A 23 6.64 23.72 16.92
N HIS A 24 5.45 23.13 16.82
CA HIS A 24 4.61 22.76 17.94
C HIS A 24 4.81 21.31 18.40
N GLY A 25 5.85 20.63 17.90
CA GLY A 25 6.20 19.26 18.28
C GLY A 25 5.29 18.19 17.68
N HIS A 26 4.56 18.50 16.60
CA HIS A 26 3.72 17.54 15.89
C HIS A 26 4.35 17.13 14.56
N GLU A 27 4.67 15.84 14.45
CA GLU A 27 5.19 15.19 13.24
C GLU A 27 4.03 14.52 12.49
N PRO A 28 3.47 15.12 11.42
CA PRO A 28 2.23 14.64 10.79
C PRO A 28 2.32 13.23 10.24
N SER A 29 3.48 12.84 9.72
CA SER A 29 3.74 11.48 9.21
C SER A 29 4.48 10.61 10.22
N GLY A 30 4.82 11.14 11.42
CA GLY A 30 5.62 10.45 12.43
C GLY A 30 6.97 10.03 11.87
N ILE A 31 7.30 8.74 12.03
CA ILE A 31 8.57 8.17 11.51
C ILE A 31 8.53 7.84 10.01
N TYR A 32 7.39 7.95 9.37
CA TYR A 32 7.20 7.52 7.99
C TYR A 32 7.61 8.62 7.00
N ARG A 33 8.34 8.22 5.96
CA ARG A 33 8.78 9.12 4.90
C ARG A 33 7.60 9.58 4.05
N GLY A 34 7.67 10.84 3.59
CA GLY A 34 6.70 11.41 2.66
C GLY A 34 5.39 11.83 3.32
N HIS A 35 4.45 12.18 2.48
CA HIS A 35 3.14 12.69 2.85
C HIS A 35 2.14 12.45 1.71
N LYS A 36 0.93 13.01 1.78
CA LYS A 36 -0.06 12.96 0.69
C LYS A 36 0.60 13.13 -0.68
N ALA A 37 0.19 12.30 -1.62
CA ALA A 37 0.67 12.19 -2.99
C ALA A 37 1.91 11.32 -3.22
N ASP A 38 2.73 11.09 -2.20
CA ASP A 38 3.98 10.33 -2.33
C ASP A 38 3.74 8.81 -2.31
N ILE A 39 4.69 8.08 -2.91
CA ILE A 39 4.66 6.60 -2.93
C ILE A 39 5.07 5.99 -1.58
N PHE A 40 5.70 6.76 -0.71
CA PHE A 40 6.23 6.32 0.57
C PHE A 40 5.14 6.10 1.63
N GLU A 41 5.49 5.44 2.73
CA GLU A 41 4.55 5.08 3.80
C GLU A 41 3.79 6.29 4.38
N GLY A 42 4.43 7.46 4.50
CA GLY A 42 3.75 8.68 4.97
C GLY A 42 2.61 9.15 4.07
N GLY A 43 2.59 8.73 2.79
CA GLY A 43 1.49 9.00 1.87
C GLY A 43 0.30 8.04 2.02
N HIS A 44 0.53 6.84 2.55
CA HIS A 44 -0.44 5.74 2.50
C HIS A 44 -0.79 5.14 3.86
N ARG A 45 0.11 5.23 4.84
CA ARG A 45 -0.08 4.63 6.15
C ARG A 45 -0.92 5.53 7.05
N VAL A 46 -2.22 5.32 6.99
CA VAL A 46 -3.23 6.09 7.71
C VAL A 46 -3.81 5.28 8.87
N PRO A 47 -4.42 5.93 9.89
CA PRO A 47 -5.12 5.21 10.95
C PRO A 47 -6.30 4.42 10.38
N LEU A 48 -6.53 3.23 10.95
CA LEU A 48 -7.74 2.45 10.74
C LEU A 48 -8.23 1.98 12.11
N ILE A 49 -9.29 2.61 12.61
CA ILE A 49 -9.89 2.32 13.91
C ILE A 49 -11.32 1.85 13.69
N VAL A 50 -11.64 0.67 14.22
CA VAL A 50 -12.95 0.07 14.04
C VAL A 50 -13.60 -0.20 15.39
N LYS A 51 -14.86 0.22 15.53
CA LYS A 51 -15.69 -0.05 16.73
C LYS A 51 -16.99 -0.70 16.31
N TRP A 52 -17.27 -1.88 16.87
CA TRP A 52 -18.53 -2.58 16.68
C TRP A 52 -18.93 -3.30 17.97
N PRO A 53 -19.73 -2.67 18.84
CA PRO A 53 -20.12 -3.24 20.14
C PRO A 53 -20.80 -4.61 19.99
N GLY A 54 -20.39 -5.57 20.78
CA GLY A 54 -20.89 -6.95 20.73
C GLY A 54 -20.23 -7.85 19.68
N HIS A 55 -19.43 -7.28 18.76
CA HIS A 55 -18.77 -8.03 17.67
C HIS A 55 -17.24 -7.91 17.71
N ILE A 56 -16.70 -6.76 18.11
CA ILE A 56 -15.27 -6.51 18.24
C ILE A 56 -14.92 -6.30 19.71
N GLN A 57 -13.91 -7.04 20.18
CA GLN A 57 -13.40 -6.88 21.55
C GLN A 57 -12.69 -5.52 21.69
N PRO A 58 -13.03 -4.69 22.69
CA PRO A 58 -12.35 -3.41 22.92
C PRO A 58 -10.84 -3.56 23.18
N GLY A 59 -10.06 -2.58 22.75
CA GLY A 59 -8.62 -2.49 23.02
C GLY A 59 -7.75 -3.45 22.23
N LYS A 60 -8.31 -4.19 21.26
CA LYS A 60 -7.51 -5.04 20.36
C LYS A 60 -6.76 -4.21 19.34
N VAL A 61 -5.52 -4.63 19.07
CA VAL A 61 -4.66 -4.07 18.03
C VAL A 61 -4.19 -5.23 17.16
N THR A 62 -4.31 -5.09 15.84
CA THR A 62 -3.73 -6.02 14.86
C THR A 62 -2.64 -5.35 14.06
N ARG A 63 -1.65 -6.12 13.63
CA ARG A 63 -0.56 -5.70 12.73
C ARG A 63 -0.73 -6.23 11.30
N GLY A 64 -1.86 -6.88 11.02
CA GLY A 64 -2.15 -7.37 9.67
C GLY A 64 -2.28 -6.25 8.66
N LEU A 65 -1.93 -6.55 7.40
CA LEU A 65 -2.11 -5.61 6.30
C LEU A 65 -3.60 -5.39 6.03
N ALA A 66 -3.96 -4.14 5.81
CA ALA A 66 -5.29 -3.71 5.39
C ALA A 66 -5.18 -2.48 4.47
N CYS A 67 -6.16 -2.30 3.60
CA CYS A 67 -6.29 -1.09 2.77
C CYS A 67 -7.77 -0.73 2.57
N HIS A 68 -8.05 0.42 1.97
CA HIS A 68 -9.42 0.92 1.84
C HIS A 68 -10.31 0.02 0.97
N THR A 69 -9.75 -0.70 -0.01
CA THR A 69 -10.49 -1.67 -0.82
C THR A 69 -11.09 -2.80 0.02
N ASP A 70 -10.51 -3.08 1.20
CA ASP A 70 -10.98 -4.12 2.12
C ASP A 70 -12.31 -3.77 2.79
N VAL A 71 -12.66 -2.48 2.86
CA VAL A 71 -13.92 -2.02 3.47
C VAL A 71 -15.11 -2.59 2.72
N TYR A 72 -15.08 -2.55 1.38
CA TYR A 72 -16.17 -3.10 0.56
C TYR A 72 -16.36 -4.60 0.83
N ALA A 73 -15.30 -5.41 0.69
CA ALA A 73 -15.34 -6.85 0.95
C ALA A 73 -15.77 -7.18 2.39
N THR A 74 -15.40 -6.32 3.36
CA THR A 74 -15.81 -6.47 4.76
C THR A 74 -17.31 -6.25 4.93
N LEU A 75 -17.88 -5.22 4.30
CA LEU A 75 -19.31 -4.93 4.37
C LEU A 75 -20.15 -6.00 3.67
N GLU A 76 -19.69 -6.53 2.54
CA GLU A 76 -20.34 -7.67 1.88
C GLU A 76 -20.36 -8.90 2.78
N ALA A 77 -19.24 -9.24 3.40
CA ALA A 77 -19.17 -10.38 4.33
C ALA A 77 -20.11 -10.19 5.54
N ILE A 78 -20.23 -8.97 6.08
CA ILE A 78 -21.16 -8.65 7.18
C ILE A 78 -22.62 -8.74 6.74
N ALA A 79 -22.92 -8.35 5.50
CA ALA A 79 -24.28 -8.43 4.93
C ALA A 79 -24.71 -9.87 4.60
N GLY A 80 -23.81 -10.85 4.72
CA GLY A 80 -24.09 -12.24 4.41
C GLY A 80 -23.98 -12.58 2.92
N ASN A 81 -23.42 -11.71 2.11
CA ASN A 81 -23.09 -12.02 0.73
C ASN A 81 -21.79 -12.82 0.72
N SER A 82 -21.93 -14.15 0.67
CA SER A 82 -20.79 -15.08 0.66
C SER A 82 -20.42 -15.53 -0.75
N GLU A 83 -21.08 -15.02 -1.77
CA GLU A 83 -20.75 -15.39 -3.12
C GLU A 83 -19.45 -14.69 -3.58
N GLU A 84 -18.63 -15.47 -4.24
CA GLU A 84 -17.44 -15.07 -4.96
C GLU A 84 -17.73 -13.97 -5.96
N PHE A 85 -17.92 -12.83 -5.66
CA PHE A 85 -18.27 -11.88 -6.28
C PHE A 85 -18.31 -10.71 -6.62
N ALA A 86 -18.61 -10.08 -7.07
CA ALA A 86 -19.04 -8.98 -7.94
C ALA A 86 -18.57 -7.57 -7.55
N GLY A 87 -17.36 -7.34 -7.47
CA GLY A 87 -16.75 -6.05 -7.15
C GLY A 87 -15.91 -6.18 -5.87
N GLY A 88 -14.72 -5.78 -5.89
CA GLY A 88 -13.78 -5.95 -4.79
C GLY A 88 -12.67 -6.93 -5.17
N GLU A 89 -12.28 -6.86 -6.43
CA GLU A 89 -11.21 -7.66 -7.01
C GLU A 89 -9.90 -7.56 -6.23
N ASP A 90 -9.75 -6.49 -5.46
CA ASP A 90 -8.58 -6.21 -4.63
C ASP A 90 -8.94 -6.08 -3.14
N GLY A 91 -10.15 -6.46 -2.75
CA GLY A 91 -10.65 -6.37 -1.39
C GLY A 91 -10.60 -7.70 -0.64
N PHE A 92 -10.12 -7.68 0.59
CA PHE A 92 -10.13 -8.81 1.52
C PHE A 92 -10.95 -8.46 2.75
N SER A 93 -11.87 -9.33 3.16
CA SER A 93 -12.69 -9.07 4.33
C SER A 93 -11.85 -8.95 5.60
N LEU A 94 -12.04 -7.88 6.37
CA LEU A 94 -11.41 -7.66 7.68
C LEU A 94 -12.15 -8.36 8.83
N VAL A 95 -13.27 -9.04 8.57
CA VAL A 95 -14.03 -9.79 9.59
C VAL A 95 -13.16 -10.73 10.40
N PRO A 96 -12.16 -11.45 9.84
CA PRO A 96 -11.25 -12.25 10.64
C PRO A 96 -10.51 -11.47 11.74
N PHE A 97 -10.12 -10.21 11.49
CA PHE A 97 -9.52 -9.36 12.53
C PHE A 97 -10.54 -8.99 13.61
N PHE A 98 -11.79 -8.75 13.24
CA PHE A 98 -12.87 -8.48 14.20
C PHE A 98 -13.12 -9.66 15.14
N GLN A 99 -12.90 -10.88 14.64
CA GLN A 99 -12.98 -12.14 15.38
C GLN A 99 -11.69 -12.46 16.17
N GLY A 100 -10.70 -11.58 16.16
CA GLY A 100 -9.47 -11.74 16.92
C GLY A 100 -8.37 -12.54 16.22
N LYS A 101 -8.45 -12.81 14.91
CA LYS A 101 -7.32 -13.36 14.16
C LYS A 101 -6.20 -12.35 14.08
N GLU A 102 -4.96 -12.78 14.32
CA GLU A 102 -3.78 -11.90 14.35
C GLU A 102 -3.02 -11.90 13.03
N HIS A 103 -3.21 -12.92 12.18
CA HIS A 103 -2.53 -13.03 10.89
C HIS A 103 -3.21 -12.19 9.82
N SER A 104 -2.42 -11.66 8.91
CA SER A 104 -2.93 -10.88 7.79
C SER A 104 -3.94 -11.68 6.97
N VAL A 105 -5.00 -11.01 6.53
CA VAL A 105 -6.00 -11.59 5.62
C VAL A 105 -5.53 -11.52 4.17
N ARG A 106 -4.48 -10.75 3.89
CA ARG A 106 -3.88 -10.57 2.57
C ARG A 106 -2.36 -10.76 2.65
N THR A 107 -1.76 -11.21 1.56
CA THR A 107 -0.30 -11.37 1.44
C THR A 107 0.39 -10.04 1.14
N GLY A 108 -0.25 -9.21 0.33
CA GLY A 108 0.30 -7.92 -0.09
C GLY A 108 -0.76 -6.93 -0.52
N LEU A 109 -0.32 -5.76 -0.92
CA LEU A 109 -1.16 -4.69 -1.45
C LEU A 109 -0.39 -3.85 -2.47
N VAL A 110 -1.13 -3.14 -3.33
CA VAL A 110 -0.61 -2.15 -4.27
C VAL A 110 -1.05 -0.77 -3.83
N SER A 111 -0.16 0.20 -3.96
CA SER A 111 -0.46 1.62 -3.79
C SER A 111 0.08 2.43 -4.97
N HIS A 112 -0.47 3.63 -5.15
CA HIS A 112 -0.09 4.56 -6.20
C HIS A 112 0.28 5.91 -5.63
N SER A 113 1.25 6.55 -6.25
CA SER A 113 1.51 7.97 -6.06
C SER A 113 0.64 8.81 -6.99
N ILE A 114 0.69 10.14 -6.82
CA ILE A 114 -0.12 11.05 -7.65
C ILE A 114 0.30 11.07 -9.12
N ASP A 115 1.56 10.77 -9.43
CA ASP A 115 2.05 10.67 -10.81
C ASP A 115 1.73 9.32 -11.47
N GLY A 116 1.07 8.42 -10.75
CA GLY A 116 0.69 7.10 -11.22
C GLY A 116 1.76 6.02 -11.05
N SER A 117 2.85 6.31 -10.36
CA SER A 117 3.85 5.29 -10.03
C SER A 117 3.26 4.24 -9.09
N PHE A 118 3.64 2.99 -9.31
CA PHE A 118 3.19 1.87 -8.51
C PHE A 118 4.14 1.55 -7.36
N ALA A 119 3.61 1.07 -6.25
CA ALA A 119 4.36 0.30 -5.27
C ALA A 119 3.61 -0.98 -4.92
N ILE A 120 4.37 -2.07 -4.78
CA ILE A 120 3.85 -3.33 -4.25
C ILE A 120 4.49 -3.62 -2.91
N ARG A 121 3.69 -4.03 -1.95
CA ARG A 121 4.13 -4.50 -0.64
C ARG A 121 3.70 -5.94 -0.43
N GLU A 122 4.62 -6.77 0.03
CA GLU A 122 4.37 -8.12 0.51
C GLU A 122 5.06 -8.31 1.86
N GLY A 123 4.26 -8.59 2.89
CA GLY A 123 4.76 -8.65 4.26
C GLY A 123 5.50 -7.37 4.66
N ASP A 124 6.79 -7.51 5.00
CA ASP A 124 7.66 -6.40 5.39
C ASP A 124 8.37 -5.73 4.20
N TRP A 125 8.32 -6.32 3.01
CA TRP A 125 9.00 -5.80 1.84
C TRP A 125 8.09 -4.91 1.00
N LYS A 126 8.63 -3.78 0.57
CA LYS A 126 7.95 -2.83 -0.32
C LYS A 126 8.88 -2.43 -1.46
N LEU A 127 8.37 -2.59 -2.68
CA LEU A 127 9.05 -2.17 -3.90
C LEU A 127 8.30 -0.99 -4.51
N CYS A 128 8.95 0.16 -4.62
CA CYS A 128 8.45 1.33 -5.33
C CYS A 128 9.04 1.38 -6.74
N LEU A 129 8.17 1.57 -7.73
CA LEU A 129 8.52 1.57 -9.14
C LEU A 129 8.63 3.01 -9.67
N CYS A 130 9.55 3.76 -9.10
CA CYS A 130 9.85 5.15 -9.47
C CYS A 130 11.25 5.54 -8.98
N TYR A 131 11.79 6.61 -9.56
CA TYR A 131 13.12 7.14 -9.20
C TYR A 131 13.10 7.96 -7.91
N GLY A 132 12.03 8.73 -7.71
CA GLY A 132 11.87 9.65 -6.58
C GLY A 132 10.68 9.31 -5.70
N SER A 133 9.98 10.35 -5.24
CA SER A 133 8.79 10.20 -4.40
C SER A 133 7.53 9.78 -5.18
N GLY A 134 7.56 9.88 -6.51
CA GLY A 134 6.35 9.77 -7.33
C GLY A 134 5.32 10.86 -7.04
N GLY A 135 5.65 11.83 -6.20
CA GLY A 135 4.71 12.80 -5.68
C GLY A 135 5.31 14.19 -5.42
N TRP A 136 4.98 14.75 -4.28
CA TRP A 136 5.28 16.14 -3.97
C TRP A 136 6.54 16.36 -3.15
N SER A 137 7.00 15.38 -2.36
CA SER A 137 8.23 15.50 -1.60
C SER A 137 9.48 15.28 -2.46
N ALA A 138 10.61 15.73 -1.94
CA ALA A 138 11.92 15.54 -2.58
C ALA A 138 12.48 14.12 -2.32
N PRO A 139 13.28 13.60 -3.28
CA PRO A 139 13.47 14.10 -4.62
C PRO A 139 12.25 13.83 -5.50
N LYS A 140 11.86 14.80 -6.33
CA LYS A 140 10.86 14.58 -7.36
C LYS A 140 11.41 13.72 -8.47
N GLU A 141 10.54 13.05 -9.22
CA GLU A 141 10.90 12.09 -10.26
C GLU A 141 11.96 12.60 -11.25
N LYS A 142 11.79 13.83 -11.77
CA LYS A 142 12.75 14.44 -12.69
C LYS A 142 14.12 14.69 -12.04
N GLN A 143 14.12 15.18 -10.81
CA GLN A 143 15.35 15.45 -10.07
C GLN A 143 16.09 14.14 -9.77
N ALA A 144 15.37 13.14 -9.26
CA ALA A 144 15.96 11.83 -8.96
C ALA A 144 16.61 11.18 -10.19
N LYS A 145 15.98 11.28 -11.37
CA LYS A 145 16.59 10.81 -12.64
C LYS A 145 17.87 11.54 -12.97
N THR A 146 17.88 12.87 -12.81
CA THR A 146 19.06 13.72 -13.11
C THR A 146 20.21 13.39 -12.15
N ASP A 147 19.88 13.11 -10.88
CA ASP A 147 20.85 12.78 -9.83
C ASP A 147 21.33 11.31 -9.89
N GLY A 148 20.82 10.53 -10.86
CA GLY A 148 21.23 9.15 -11.09
C GLY A 148 20.66 8.14 -10.10
N PHE A 149 19.53 8.45 -9.47
CA PHE A 149 18.84 7.47 -8.62
C PHE A 149 18.32 6.28 -9.45
N PRO A 150 18.28 5.08 -8.87
CA PRO A 150 17.76 3.91 -9.57
C PRO A 150 16.24 3.99 -9.75
N PRO A 151 15.70 3.35 -10.82
CA PRO A 151 14.26 3.36 -11.12
C PRO A 151 13.41 2.51 -10.19
N LEU A 152 14.04 1.68 -9.36
CA LEU A 152 13.40 0.79 -8.41
C LEU A 152 13.96 1.03 -7.01
N GLN A 153 13.08 1.08 -6.03
CA GLN A 153 13.46 1.28 -4.63
C GLN A 153 12.84 0.18 -3.78
N LEU A 154 13.67 -0.68 -3.19
CA LEU A 154 13.24 -1.78 -2.32
C LEU A 154 13.52 -1.44 -0.86
N PHE A 155 12.52 -1.59 -0.01
CA PHE A 155 12.64 -1.32 1.42
C PHE A 155 12.17 -2.51 2.25
N ASN A 156 12.79 -2.71 3.44
CA ASN A 156 12.29 -3.61 4.46
C ASN A 156 11.68 -2.77 5.60
N LEU A 157 10.36 -2.67 5.61
CA LEU A 157 9.63 -1.77 6.50
C LEU A 157 9.68 -2.15 7.98
N SER A 158 10.03 -3.40 8.31
CA SER A 158 10.23 -3.82 9.70
C SER A 158 11.56 -3.31 10.27
N LYS A 159 12.56 -3.07 9.42
CA LYS A 159 13.89 -2.59 9.79
C LYS A 159 14.08 -1.11 9.48
N ASP A 160 13.44 -0.63 8.42
CA ASP A 160 13.54 0.73 7.91
C ASP A 160 12.12 1.28 7.57
N PRO A 161 11.30 1.57 8.58
CA PRO A 161 9.96 2.11 8.37
C PRO A 161 9.96 3.52 7.75
N SER A 162 11.12 4.17 7.77
CA SER A 162 11.35 5.51 7.18
C SER A 162 11.82 5.46 5.74
N GLU A 163 11.96 4.28 5.13
CA GLU A 163 12.32 4.09 3.72
C GLU A 163 13.57 4.89 3.29
N LYS A 164 14.61 4.85 4.12
CA LYS A 164 15.87 5.59 3.91
C LYS A 164 16.90 4.82 3.11
N GLN A 165 16.90 3.48 3.23
CA GLN A 165 17.90 2.63 2.62
C GLN A 165 17.29 1.82 1.48
N ASN A 166 17.62 2.19 0.24
CA ASN A 166 17.24 1.38 -0.91
C ASN A 166 18.07 0.08 -0.96
N LEU A 167 17.40 -1.05 -0.91
CA LEU A 167 17.98 -2.39 -0.89
C LEU A 167 17.88 -3.13 -2.25
N ALA A 168 17.42 -2.47 -3.32
CA ALA A 168 17.15 -3.12 -4.60
C ALA A 168 18.37 -3.84 -5.19
N GLU A 169 19.56 -3.24 -5.08
CA GLU A 169 20.80 -3.85 -5.57
C GLU A 169 21.29 -5.00 -4.69
N HIS A 170 20.92 -5.00 -3.39
CA HIS A 170 21.33 -6.03 -2.44
C HIS A 170 20.44 -7.27 -2.45
N PHE A 171 19.19 -7.13 -2.92
CA PHE A 171 18.18 -8.20 -2.95
C PHE A 171 17.47 -8.28 -4.30
N PRO A 172 18.20 -8.52 -5.41
CA PRO A 172 17.61 -8.54 -6.75
C PRO A 172 16.58 -9.66 -6.93
N GLU A 173 16.72 -10.77 -6.20
CA GLU A 173 15.74 -11.84 -6.18
C GLU A 173 14.39 -11.40 -5.57
N LYS A 174 14.42 -10.57 -4.50
CA LYS A 174 13.20 -10.03 -3.91
C LYS A 174 12.53 -8.99 -4.81
N VAL A 175 13.33 -8.18 -5.51
CA VAL A 175 12.81 -7.28 -6.56
C VAL A 175 12.09 -8.09 -7.63
N THR A 176 12.72 -9.16 -8.12
CA THR A 176 12.14 -10.06 -9.14
C THR A 176 10.83 -10.69 -8.67
N GLU A 177 10.81 -11.19 -7.43
CA GLU A 177 9.63 -11.80 -6.81
C GLU A 177 8.45 -10.82 -6.77
N LEU A 178 8.69 -9.60 -6.26
CA LEU A 178 7.64 -8.57 -6.15
C LEU A 178 7.16 -8.06 -7.51
N LEU A 179 8.07 -7.93 -8.49
CA LEU A 179 7.69 -7.57 -9.85
C LEU A 179 6.80 -8.64 -10.50
N ARG A 180 7.12 -9.91 -10.30
CA ARG A 180 6.30 -11.02 -10.81
C ARG A 180 4.93 -11.07 -10.14
N LEU A 181 4.89 -10.89 -8.83
CA LEU A 181 3.62 -10.84 -8.09
C LEU A 181 2.72 -9.72 -8.62
N LEU A 182 3.27 -8.54 -8.84
CA LEU A 182 2.51 -7.41 -9.41
C LEU A 182 2.04 -7.71 -10.84
N ASP A 183 2.91 -8.27 -11.68
CA ASP A 183 2.57 -8.65 -13.04
C ASP A 183 1.45 -9.69 -13.10
N ASP A 184 1.50 -10.69 -12.21
CA ASP A 184 0.46 -11.71 -12.09
C ASP A 184 -0.88 -11.09 -11.67
N TRP A 185 -0.90 -10.15 -10.73
CA TRP A 185 -2.12 -9.46 -10.35
C TRP A 185 -2.68 -8.59 -11.49
N VAL A 186 -1.82 -7.88 -12.20
CA VAL A 186 -2.22 -7.11 -13.39
C VAL A 186 -2.79 -8.01 -14.47
N LYS A 187 -2.15 -9.14 -14.78
CA LYS A 187 -2.64 -10.11 -15.77
C LYS A 187 -3.95 -10.77 -15.37
N ASN A 188 -4.15 -11.00 -14.09
CA ASN A 188 -5.37 -11.59 -13.55
C ASN A 188 -6.50 -10.56 -13.39
N GLY A 189 -6.20 -9.26 -13.49
CA GLY A 189 -7.15 -8.17 -13.25
C GLY A 189 -7.67 -8.13 -11.82
N ARG A 190 -6.92 -8.75 -10.88
CA ARG A 190 -7.27 -8.82 -9.45
C ARG A 190 -6.11 -9.34 -8.60
N SER A 191 -6.06 -8.95 -7.33
CA SER A 191 -5.11 -9.48 -6.33
C SER A 191 -5.72 -10.55 -5.43
N THR A 192 -7.03 -10.78 -5.49
CA THR A 192 -7.76 -11.82 -4.76
C THR A 192 -7.88 -13.11 -5.55
N HIS A 193 -8.25 -14.22 -4.88
CA HIS A 193 -8.61 -15.45 -5.56
C HIS A 193 -9.91 -15.29 -6.35
N GLY A 194 -10.01 -15.97 -7.49
CA GLY A 194 -11.22 -15.99 -8.28
C GLY A 194 -10.95 -16.05 -9.79
N ARG A 195 -12.00 -15.86 -10.59
CA ARG A 195 -11.91 -15.87 -12.05
C ARG A 195 -11.06 -14.69 -12.53
N GLN A 196 -10.17 -14.94 -13.49
CA GLN A 196 -9.43 -13.87 -14.18
C GLN A 196 -10.40 -12.86 -14.78
N LEU A 197 -10.09 -11.59 -14.61
CA LEU A 197 -10.82 -10.46 -15.15
C LEU A 197 -9.99 -9.75 -16.20
N ALA A 198 -10.64 -9.10 -17.12
CA ALA A 198 -9.96 -8.23 -18.07
C ALA A 198 -9.73 -6.86 -17.45
N ASN A 199 -8.57 -6.28 -17.70
CA ASN A 199 -8.34 -4.87 -17.38
C ASN A 199 -9.12 -3.99 -18.39
N ASP A 200 -9.71 -2.88 -17.93
CA ASP A 200 -10.42 -1.94 -18.78
C ASP A 200 -9.51 -1.22 -19.79
N ARG A 201 -8.21 -1.20 -19.48
CA ARG A 201 -7.17 -0.64 -20.35
C ARG A 201 -5.84 -1.32 -20.07
N GLU A 202 -4.89 -1.16 -20.99
CA GLU A 202 -3.51 -1.60 -20.79
C GLU A 202 -2.89 -0.93 -19.54
N VAL A 203 -2.29 -1.75 -18.67
CA VAL A 203 -1.64 -1.30 -17.44
C VAL A 203 -0.13 -1.31 -17.64
N THR A 204 0.47 -0.12 -17.57
CA THR A 204 1.92 0.07 -17.62
C THR A 204 2.40 0.48 -16.22
N PHE A 205 3.04 -0.44 -15.51
CA PHE A 205 3.50 -0.18 -14.12
C PHE A 205 5.02 -0.04 -14.01
N LEU A 206 5.79 -0.44 -15.03
CA LEU A 206 7.24 -0.34 -14.99
C LEU A 206 7.73 1.05 -15.40
N PRO A 207 8.73 1.60 -14.71
CA PRO A 207 9.43 2.79 -15.17
C PRO A 207 10.06 2.57 -16.55
N LYS A 208 10.13 3.64 -17.36
CA LYS A 208 10.69 3.56 -18.69
C LYS A 208 12.12 3.01 -18.67
N GLY A 209 12.37 1.96 -19.44
CA GLY A 209 13.66 1.30 -19.54
C GLY A 209 13.89 0.15 -18.54
N VAL A 210 12.93 -0.09 -17.66
CA VAL A 210 12.90 -1.29 -16.81
C VAL A 210 12.10 -2.38 -17.52
N THR A 211 12.58 -3.61 -17.49
CA THR A 211 11.90 -4.79 -18.05
C THR A 211 11.62 -5.80 -16.96
N LEU A 212 10.56 -6.57 -17.13
CA LEU A 212 10.31 -7.72 -16.26
C LEU A 212 11.44 -8.74 -16.39
N PRO A 213 11.91 -9.32 -15.29
CA PRO A 213 12.88 -10.40 -15.33
C PRO A 213 12.28 -11.59 -16.11
N THR A 214 13.04 -12.10 -17.06
CA THR A 214 12.67 -13.32 -17.80
C THR A 214 12.47 -14.48 -16.84
N ALA A 215 11.45 -15.30 -17.08
CA ALA A 215 11.30 -16.56 -16.34
C ALA A 215 12.48 -17.47 -16.73
N ASN A 216 13.26 -17.88 -15.75
CA ASN A 216 14.22 -18.97 -15.91
C ASN A 216 13.49 -20.31 -15.87
#